data_ad670ac539763ed795d873f23326fd4f
#
_entry.id   ad670ac539763ed795d873f23326fd4f
#
_cell.length_a   1.000
_cell.length_b   1.000
_cell.length_c   1.000
_cell.angle_alpha   90.00
_cell.angle_beta   90.00
_cell.angle_gamma   90.00
#
_symmetry.space_group_name_H-M   'P 1'
#
loop_
_entity.id
_entity.type
_entity.pdbx_description
1 polymer ?
#
loop_
_entity_poly.entity_id
_entity_poly.type
_entity_poly.pdbx_seq_one_letter_code
_entity_poly.pdbx_strand_id
1 'polypeptide(L)'
;TLFRSTVVMDAGIATKDKITWLKQNNYPYLVVSRKKHREFDEALSVVVKKDDECTVKAQKVFDEETQETLLYCHSTRREKKDQAISDRFVSRLEEELVKLNNGLHKKRCLKKYDKVMVKIGRLRQKYSKVAGRYTIFVKKDDESGNATEITWHQQPKQETTDTHPGVYCLRTSQTSWDEPTLWNTYTMLTDLVAVFRSLK
;
A
#
# COMPACT_ATOMS: atom_id res chain seq x y z
N THR A 1 5.35 -29.76 28.53
CA THR A 1 4.84 -28.73 27.58
C THR A 1 6.00 -27.84 27.21
N LEU A 2 6.60 -28.03 26.04
CA LEU A 2 7.64 -27.13 25.52
C LEU A 2 7.00 -25.81 25.25
N PHE A 3 7.32 -24.80 26.05
CA PHE A 3 7.00 -23.40 25.77
C PHE A 3 7.74 -23.00 24.48
N ARG A 4 7.03 -22.95 23.36
CA ARG A 4 7.58 -22.43 22.11
C ARG A 4 7.26 -20.96 22.01
N SER A 5 8.30 -20.11 22.06
CA SER A 5 8.18 -18.67 21.86
C SER A 5 7.69 -18.37 20.44
N THR A 6 6.72 -17.47 20.29
CA THR A 6 6.27 -16.98 18.99
C THR A 6 7.29 -15.99 18.43
N VAL A 7 7.75 -16.21 17.20
CA VAL A 7 8.70 -15.34 16.51
C VAL A 7 7.93 -14.19 15.85
N VAL A 8 8.17 -12.95 16.30
CA VAL A 8 7.56 -11.74 15.71
C VAL A 8 8.57 -11.05 14.81
N MET A 9 8.20 -10.75 13.57
CA MET A 9 9.10 -10.13 12.60
C MET A 9 8.42 -9.02 11.81
N ASP A 10 9.19 -7.98 11.48
CA ASP A 10 8.78 -6.95 10.54
C ASP A 10 8.84 -7.47 9.08
N ALA A 11 8.09 -6.82 8.18
CA ALA A 11 8.03 -7.12 6.76
C ALA A 11 9.41 -7.14 6.06
N GLY A 12 10.36 -6.33 6.54
CA GLY A 12 11.72 -6.27 6.02
C GLY A 12 12.48 -7.58 6.20
N ILE A 13 12.26 -8.25 7.33
CA ILE A 13 12.98 -9.47 7.74
C ILE A 13 12.23 -10.74 7.34
N ALA A 14 10.91 -10.69 7.25
CA ALA A 14 10.02 -11.82 6.94
C ALA A 14 10.09 -12.21 5.45
N THR A 15 11.18 -12.84 5.05
CA THR A 15 11.34 -13.41 3.71
C THR A 15 10.60 -14.74 3.58
N LYS A 16 10.29 -15.15 2.35
CA LYS A 16 9.62 -16.43 2.08
C LYS A 16 10.40 -17.61 2.67
N ASP A 17 11.72 -17.62 2.50
CA ASP A 17 12.60 -18.69 2.97
C ASP A 17 12.61 -18.79 4.50
N LYS A 18 12.66 -17.65 5.20
CA LYS A 18 12.58 -17.63 6.68
C LYS A 18 11.25 -18.14 7.19
N ILE A 19 10.14 -17.77 6.55
CA ILE A 19 8.82 -18.28 6.94
C ILE A 19 8.71 -19.78 6.67
N THR A 20 9.23 -20.24 5.54
CA THR A 20 9.28 -21.68 5.23
C THR A 20 10.11 -22.43 6.27
N TRP A 21 11.27 -21.90 6.66
CA TRP A 21 12.11 -22.49 7.70
C TRP A 21 11.40 -22.55 9.05
N LEU A 22 10.69 -21.47 9.46
CA LEU A 22 9.90 -21.47 10.69
C LEU A 22 8.80 -22.56 10.67
N LYS A 23 8.09 -22.70 9.55
CA LYS A 23 7.08 -23.74 9.36
C LYS A 23 7.68 -25.15 9.49
N GLN A 24 8.78 -25.41 8.80
CA GLN A 24 9.47 -26.72 8.81
C GLN A 24 9.96 -27.11 10.20
N ASN A 25 10.38 -26.11 10.99
CA ASN A 25 10.87 -26.35 12.35
C ASN A 25 9.78 -26.16 13.43
N ASN A 26 8.51 -26.02 13.01
CA ASN A 26 7.36 -25.83 13.89
C ASN A 26 7.49 -24.66 14.88
N TYR A 27 8.16 -23.56 14.47
CA TYR A 27 8.18 -22.32 15.25
C TYR A 27 6.93 -21.47 14.93
N PRO A 28 6.11 -21.13 15.93
CA PRO A 28 5.03 -20.18 15.75
C PRO A 28 5.58 -18.80 15.35
N TYR A 29 4.88 -18.10 14.48
CA TYR A 29 5.31 -16.77 14.03
C TYR A 29 4.13 -15.81 13.83
N LEU A 30 4.43 -14.51 13.92
CA LEU A 30 3.54 -13.42 13.62
C LEU A 30 4.33 -12.35 12.82
N VAL A 31 3.90 -12.07 11.59
CA VAL A 31 4.64 -11.21 10.66
C VAL A 31 3.72 -10.35 9.83
N VAL A 32 4.23 -9.22 9.33
CA VAL A 32 3.49 -8.39 8.36
C VAL A 32 3.41 -9.09 7.01
N SER A 33 2.20 -9.22 6.49
CA SER A 33 1.97 -9.76 5.15
C SER A 33 2.30 -8.72 4.08
N ARG A 34 2.98 -9.16 3.01
CA ARG A 34 3.23 -8.35 1.81
C ARG A 34 2.15 -8.51 0.72
N LYS A 35 1.08 -9.28 1.02
CA LYS A 35 -0.05 -9.40 0.08
C LYS A 35 -0.58 -8.01 -0.26
N LYS A 36 -0.75 -7.71 -1.55
CA LYS A 36 -1.27 -6.42 -2.03
C LYS A 36 -2.78 -6.36 -1.92
N HIS A 37 -3.44 -7.49 -2.17
CA HIS A 37 -4.88 -7.61 -2.00
C HIS A 37 -5.21 -7.73 -0.51
N ARG A 38 -6.11 -6.88 -0.02
CA ARG A 38 -6.50 -6.80 1.38
C ARG A 38 -8.01 -6.67 1.43
N GLU A 39 -8.64 -7.72 1.91
CA GLU A 39 -10.07 -7.70 2.17
C GLU A 39 -10.26 -7.31 3.64
N PHE A 40 -11.02 -6.25 3.87
CA PHE A 40 -11.36 -5.81 5.20
C PHE A 40 -12.85 -5.51 5.25
N ASP A 41 -13.57 -6.23 6.10
CA ASP A 41 -14.98 -6.00 6.38
C ASP A 41 -15.11 -5.39 7.78
N GLU A 42 -15.59 -4.16 7.83
CA GLU A 42 -15.78 -3.44 9.09
C GLU A 42 -16.82 -4.12 9.99
N ALA A 43 -17.84 -4.75 9.40
CA ALA A 43 -18.90 -5.44 10.15
C ALA A 43 -18.40 -6.68 10.90
N LEU A 44 -17.35 -7.32 10.39
CA LEU A 44 -16.72 -8.51 10.98
C LEU A 44 -15.51 -8.17 11.86
N SER A 45 -15.21 -6.89 12.04
CA SER A 45 -14.04 -6.44 12.77
C SER A 45 -14.32 -6.12 14.23
N VAL A 46 -13.31 -6.30 15.08
CA VAL A 46 -13.34 -5.89 16.49
C VAL A 46 -12.39 -4.71 16.72
N VAL A 47 -12.72 -3.85 17.69
CA VAL A 47 -11.84 -2.73 18.07
C VAL A 47 -10.72 -3.29 18.95
N VAL A 48 -9.47 -3.19 18.48
CA VAL A 48 -8.27 -3.64 19.21
C VAL A 48 -7.51 -2.48 19.88
N LYS A 49 -7.74 -1.26 19.38
CA LYS A 49 -7.22 -0.02 20.01
C LYS A 49 -8.20 1.12 19.77
N LYS A 50 -8.43 1.94 20.79
CA LYS A 50 -9.16 3.20 20.67
C LYS A 50 -8.57 4.22 21.62
N ASP A 51 -8.05 5.30 21.07
CA ASP A 51 -7.61 6.51 21.78
C ASP A 51 -8.13 7.75 21.05
N ASP A 52 -7.84 8.95 21.56
CA ASP A 52 -8.36 10.21 20.98
C ASP A 52 -7.86 10.48 19.55
N GLU A 53 -6.72 9.93 19.17
CA GLU A 53 -6.09 10.16 17.87
C GLU A 53 -6.30 9.02 16.86
N CYS A 54 -6.53 7.81 17.34
CA CYS A 54 -6.47 6.61 16.51
C CYS A 54 -7.41 5.51 16.98
N THR A 55 -8.21 5.00 16.06
CA THR A 55 -8.94 3.75 16.24
C THR A 55 -8.32 2.69 15.33
N VAL A 56 -8.08 1.50 15.89
CA VAL A 56 -7.65 0.34 15.12
C VAL A 56 -8.71 -0.75 15.27
N LYS A 57 -9.21 -1.22 14.15
CA LYS A 57 -10.11 -2.36 14.02
C LYS A 57 -9.37 -3.53 13.39
N ALA A 58 -9.64 -4.73 13.83
CA ALA A 58 -9.01 -5.93 13.32
C ALA A 58 -10.05 -7.00 12.99
N GLN A 59 -9.85 -7.67 11.85
CA GLN A 59 -10.66 -8.78 11.36
C GLN A 59 -9.76 -9.99 11.18
N LYS A 60 -10.11 -11.10 11.80
CA LYS A 60 -9.39 -12.36 11.69
C LYS A 60 -10.03 -13.24 10.62
N VAL A 61 -9.21 -13.73 9.70
CA VAL A 61 -9.62 -14.64 8.61
C VAL A 61 -8.67 -15.80 8.57
N PHE A 62 -9.19 -17.03 8.48
CA PHE A 62 -8.39 -18.22 8.29
C PHE A 62 -8.21 -18.49 6.79
N ASP A 63 -6.98 -18.63 6.36
CA ASP A 63 -6.60 -18.93 4.97
C ASP A 63 -6.36 -20.45 4.86
N GLU A 64 -7.32 -21.17 4.29
CA GLU A 64 -7.28 -22.64 4.17
C GLU A 64 -6.14 -23.12 3.26
N GLU A 65 -5.75 -22.32 2.25
CA GLU A 65 -4.68 -22.68 1.33
C GLU A 65 -3.31 -22.69 2.03
N THR A 66 -3.05 -21.67 2.83
CA THR A 66 -1.76 -21.51 3.52
C THR A 66 -1.75 -22.10 4.94
N GLN A 67 -2.92 -22.47 5.47
CA GLN A 67 -3.13 -22.91 6.85
C GLN A 67 -2.63 -21.87 7.86
N GLU A 68 -2.88 -20.59 7.55
CA GLU A 68 -2.48 -19.45 8.36
C GLU A 68 -3.67 -18.61 8.76
N THR A 69 -3.54 -17.91 9.86
CA THR A 69 -4.46 -16.84 10.22
C THR A 69 -3.95 -15.52 9.63
N LEU A 70 -4.82 -14.82 8.92
CA LEU A 70 -4.64 -13.47 8.44
C LEU A 70 -5.40 -12.51 9.37
N LEU A 71 -4.73 -11.49 9.87
CA LEU A 71 -5.34 -10.42 10.64
C LEU A 71 -5.30 -9.14 9.80
N TYR A 72 -6.43 -8.76 9.23
CA TYR A 72 -6.59 -7.50 8.54
C TYR A 72 -6.86 -6.40 9.57
N CYS A 73 -6.01 -5.40 9.61
CA CYS A 73 -6.12 -4.29 10.55
C CYS A 73 -6.35 -2.99 9.79
N HIS A 74 -7.39 -2.25 10.14
CA HIS A 74 -7.65 -0.89 9.67
C HIS A 74 -7.30 0.11 10.77
N SER A 75 -6.46 1.10 10.44
CA SER A 75 -6.06 2.17 11.35
C SER A 75 -6.43 3.53 10.78
N THR A 76 -7.23 4.31 11.50
CA THR A 76 -7.66 5.65 11.08
C THR A 76 -6.48 6.62 10.90
N ARG A 77 -5.44 6.52 11.75
CA ARG A 77 -4.22 7.32 11.60
C ARG A 77 -3.45 6.96 10.33
N ARG A 78 -3.38 5.67 10.01
CA ARG A 78 -2.72 5.20 8.79
C ARG A 78 -3.51 5.58 7.55
N GLU A 79 -4.84 5.49 7.60
CA GLU A 79 -5.74 5.90 6.54
C GLU A 79 -5.51 7.37 6.17
N LYS A 80 -5.54 8.29 7.15
CA LYS A 80 -5.26 9.72 6.94
C LYS A 80 -3.89 9.94 6.29
N LYS A 81 -2.88 9.19 6.71
CA LYS A 81 -1.53 9.26 6.14
C LYS A 81 -1.47 8.75 4.70
N ASP A 82 -2.09 7.59 4.43
CA ASP A 82 -2.12 6.98 3.11
C ASP A 82 -2.88 7.89 2.12
N GLN A 83 -4.01 8.48 2.56
CA GLN A 83 -4.78 9.45 1.78
C GLN A 83 -3.96 10.70 1.47
N ALA A 84 -3.34 11.33 2.46
CA ALA A 84 -2.51 12.52 2.25
C ALA A 84 -1.32 12.26 1.30
N ILE A 85 -0.74 11.07 1.36
CA ILE A 85 0.31 10.66 0.41
C ILE A 85 -0.29 10.53 -1.01
N SER A 86 -1.43 9.85 -1.13
CA SER A 86 -2.14 9.68 -2.40
C SER A 86 -2.46 11.03 -3.04
N ASP A 87 -3.09 11.95 -2.30
CA ASP A 87 -3.50 13.27 -2.77
C ASP A 87 -2.30 14.10 -3.26
N ARG A 88 -1.18 14.02 -2.53
CA ARG A 88 0.07 14.66 -2.95
C ARG A 88 0.61 14.12 -4.27
N PHE A 89 0.52 12.80 -4.49
CA PHE A 89 0.96 12.19 -5.75
C PHE A 89 0.01 12.52 -6.90
N VAL A 90 -1.29 12.55 -6.65
CA VAL A 90 -2.33 13.00 -7.58
C VAL A 90 -2.06 14.43 -8.03
N SER A 91 -1.99 15.39 -7.10
CA SER A 91 -1.76 16.80 -7.42
C SER A 91 -0.48 17.00 -8.24
N ARG A 92 0.61 16.32 -7.86
CA ARG A 92 1.88 16.45 -8.59
C ARG A 92 1.82 15.86 -10.01
N LEU A 93 1.13 14.74 -10.21
CA LEU A 93 0.96 14.16 -11.54
C LEU A 93 0.15 15.10 -12.43
N GLU A 94 -0.97 15.61 -11.92
CA GLU A 94 -1.84 16.53 -12.66
C GLU A 94 -1.13 17.84 -13.00
N GLU A 95 -0.38 18.43 -12.06
CA GLU A 95 0.45 19.62 -12.33
C GLU A 95 1.45 19.37 -13.48
N GLU A 96 2.09 18.21 -13.51
CA GLU A 96 3.04 17.87 -14.58
C GLU A 96 2.32 17.65 -15.92
N LEU A 97 1.11 17.06 -15.93
CA LEU A 97 0.29 16.91 -17.13
C LEU A 97 -0.18 18.28 -17.66
N VAL A 98 -0.66 19.16 -16.78
CA VAL A 98 -1.03 20.54 -17.13
C VAL A 98 0.17 21.30 -17.72
N LYS A 99 1.35 21.22 -17.09
CA LYS A 99 2.58 21.85 -17.60
C LYS A 99 2.94 21.33 -18.99
N LEU A 100 2.82 20.00 -19.19
CA LEU A 100 3.13 19.39 -20.48
C LEU A 100 2.13 19.83 -21.55
N ASN A 101 0.82 19.82 -21.25
CA ASN A 101 -0.22 20.26 -22.17
C ASN A 101 -0.06 21.74 -22.55
N ASN A 102 0.15 22.63 -21.57
CA ASN A 102 0.38 24.05 -21.81
C ASN A 102 1.68 24.29 -22.62
N GLY A 103 2.66 23.40 -22.49
CA GLY A 103 3.90 23.44 -23.26
C GLY A 103 3.72 23.17 -24.75
N LEU A 104 2.68 22.44 -25.15
CA LEU A 104 2.42 22.12 -26.57
C LEU A 104 2.24 23.39 -27.43
N HIS A 105 1.71 24.45 -26.85
CA HIS A 105 1.43 25.71 -27.53
C HIS A 105 2.57 26.75 -27.41
N LYS A 106 3.64 26.46 -26.67
CA LYS A 106 4.76 27.39 -26.44
C LYS A 106 5.92 27.15 -27.40
N LYS A 107 6.64 28.20 -27.78
CA LYS A 107 7.89 28.10 -28.55
C LYS A 107 8.96 27.37 -27.69
N ARG A 108 9.82 26.57 -28.33
CA ARG A 108 10.92 25.81 -27.70
C ARG A 108 10.51 24.75 -26.67
N CYS A 109 9.22 24.36 -26.63
CA CYS A 109 8.74 23.27 -25.80
C CYS A 109 8.59 21.97 -26.58
N LEU A 110 8.42 20.87 -25.84
CA LEU A 110 8.25 19.53 -26.39
C LEU A 110 6.89 19.40 -27.08
N LYS A 111 6.87 19.14 -28.41
CA LYS A 111 5.64 19.03 -29.20
C LYS A 111 5.54 17.71 -29.98
N LYS A 112 6.67 17.09 -30.39
CA LYS A 112 6.64 15.85 -31.15
C LYS A 112 5.92 14.77 -30.37
N TYR A 113 4.89 14.16 -31.01
CA TYR A 113 4.02 13.15 -30.39
C TYR A 113 4.80 12.07 -29.65
N ASP A 114 5.77 11.43 -30.31
CA ASP A 114 6.55 10.34 -29.70
C ASP A 114 7.31 10.79 -28.45
N LYS A 115 7.88 12.00 -28.48
CA LYS A 115 8.60 12.55 -27.34
C LYS A 115 7.65 12.90 -26.16
N VAL A 116 6.43 13.35 -26.48
CA VAL A 116 5.36 13.58 -25.48
C VAL A 116 4.95 12.26 -24.85
N MET A 117 4.74 11.20 -25.64
CA MET A 117 4.42 9.86 -25.14
C MET A 117 5.51 9.30 -24.23
N VAL A 118 6.80 9.46 -24.60
CA VAL A 118 7.93 9.08 -23.74
C VAL A 118 7.92 9.86 -22.42
N LYS A 119 7.61 11.16 -22.45
CA LYS A 119 7.50 11.98 -21.23
C LYS A 119 6.36 11.50 -20.34
N ILE A 120 5.20 11.19 -20.91
CA ILE A 120 4.05 10.61 -20.17
C ILE A 120 4.43 9.26 -19.54
N GLY A 121 5.13 8.39 -20.28
CA GLY A 121 5.65 7.13 -19.76
C GLY A 121 6.54 7.32 -18.53
N ARG A 122 7.44 8.29 -18.55
CA ARG A 122 8.29 8.66 -17.41
C ARG A 122 7.49 9.21 -16.23
N LEU A 123 6.43 10.01 -16.49
CA LEU A 123 5.54 10.48 -15.44
C LEU A 123 4.76 9.32 -14.80
N ARG A 124 4.27 8.38 -15.60
CA ARG A 124 3.62 7.16 -15.09
C ARG A 124 4.55 6.33 -14.20
N GLN A 125 5.82 6.21 -14.56
CA GLN A 125 6.81 5.53 -13.75
C GLN A 125 7.10 6.29 -12.45
N LYS A 126 7.32 7.61 -12.54
CA LYS A 126 7.60 8.48 -11.38
C LYS A 126 6.45 8.48 -10.37
N TYR A 127 5.21 8.49 -10.84
CA TYR A 127 4.01 8.52 -10.03
C TYR A 127 3.24 7.19 -10.05
N SER A 128 3.96 6.07 -10.10
CA SER A 128 3.41 4.72 -10.27
C SER A 128 2.32 4.33 -9.26
N LYS A 129 2.35 4.91 -8.06
CA LYS A 129 1.32 4.69 -7.02
C LYS A 129 -0.09 5.14 -7.47
N VAL A 130 -0.19 6.22 -8.25
CA VAL A 130 -1.47 6.81 -8.66
C VAL A 130 -1.69 6.77 -10.17
N ALA A 131 -0.64 6.64 -10.96
CA ALA A 131 -0.71 6.70 -12.42
C ALA A 131 -1.62 5.63 -13.05
N GLY A 132 -1.80 4.49 -12.36
CA GLY A 132 -2.72 3.44 -12.80
C GLY A 132 -4.20 3.82 -12.72
N ARG A 133 -4.54 4.92 -12.01
CA ARG A 133 -5.90 5.48 -11.95
C ARG A 133 -6.20 6.41 -13.11
N TYR A 134 -5.21 6.74 -13.95
CA TYR A 134 -5.35 7.71 -15.01
C TYR A 134 -5.34 7.07 -16.39
N THR A 135 -6.38 7.38 -17.17
CA THR A 135 -6.38 7.19 -18.59
C THR A 135 -5.96 8.51 -19.23
N ILE A 136 -4.84 8.52 -19.95
CA ILE A 136 -4.25 9.71 -20.55
C ILE A 136 -4.29 9.56 -22.06
N PHE A 137 -4.90 10.51 -22.75
CA PHE A 137 -5.02 10.57 -24.20
C PHE A 137 -4.18 11.72 -24.72
N VAL A 138 -3.53 11.51 -25.87
CA VAL A 138 -2.77 12.52 -26.58
C VAL A 138 -3.28 12.60 -28.00
N LYS A 139 -3.79 13.77 -28.38
CA LYS A 139 -4.23 14.03 -29.76
C LYS A 139 -3.02 14.36 -30.61
N LYS A 140 -2.85 13.63 -31.71
CA LYS A 140 -1.80 13.84 -32.70
C LYS A 140 -2.36 14.63 -33.88
N ASP A 141 -1.58 15.57 -34.39
CA ASP A 141 -1.80 16.17 -35.69
C ASP A 141 -1.02 15.39 -36.73
N ASP A 142 -1.72 14.85 -37.73
CA ASP A 142 -1.16 13.94 -38.73
C ASP A 142 -0.23 14.67 -39.72
N GLU A 143 -0.46 15.96 -40.00
CA GLU A 143 0.38 16.73 -40.93
C GLU A 143 1.74 17.10 -40.31
N SER A 144 1.74 17.61 -39.09
CA SER A 144 2.98 18.05 -38.43
C SER A 144 3.65 16.96 -37.59
N GLY A 145 2.94 15.88 -37.27
CA GLY A 145 3.38 14.82 -36.36
C GLY A 145 3.54 15.28 -34.90
N ASN A 146 2.93 16.41 -34.54
CA ASN A 146 2.98 16.98 -33.21
C ASN A 146 1.76 16.57 -32.38
N ALA A 147 1.94 16.56 -31.06
CA ALA A 147 0.83 16.49 -30.12
C ALA A 147 0.16 17.89 -30.04
N THR A 148 -1.16 17.91 -30.07
CA THR A 148 -1.97 19.15 -30.00
C THR A 148 -2.68 19.31 -28.67
N GLU A 149 -3.04 18.22 -28.03
CA GLU A 149 -3.80 18.23 -26.78
C GLU A 149 -3.48 16.99 -25.94
N ILE A 150 -3.47 17.15 -24.64
CA ILE A 150 -3.38 16.05 -23.67
C ILE A 150 -4.59 16.15 -22.75
N THR A 151 -5.41 15.10 -22.75
CA THR A 151 -6.56 14.97 -21.85
C THR A 151 -6.35 13.76 -20.94
N TRP A 152 -6.92 13.82 -19.73
CA TRP A 152 -6.85 12.71 -18.79
C TRP A 152 -8.11 12.59 -17.95
N HIS A 153 -8.42 11.38 -17.58
CA HIS A 153 -9.53 11.04 -16.71
C HIS A 153 -9.03 10.18 -15.57
N GLN A 154 -9.37 10.55 -14.35
CA GLN A 154 -9.09 9.73 -13.17
C GLN A 154 -10.23 8.74 -12.96
N GLN A 155 -9.88 7.48 -12.79
CA GLN A 155 -10.79 6.40 -12.40
C GLN A 155 -10.22 5.70 -11.17
N PRO A 156 -11.04 5.34 -10.17
CA PRO A 156 -10.56 4.51 -9.06
C PRO A 156 -10.13 3.15 -9.62
N LYS A 157 -8.93 2.72 -9.25
CA LYS A 157 -8.45 1.38 -9.57
C LYS A 157 -9.13 0.39 -8.64
N GLN A 158 -9.95 -0.50 -9.17
CA GLN A 158 -10.56 -1.57 -8.39
C GLN A 158 -9.52 -2.58 -7.90
N GLU A 159 -9.76 -3.22 -6.76
CA GLU A 159 -8.97 -4.34 -6.21
C GLU A 159 -7.49 -4.05 -5.88
N THR A 160 -7.16 -2.85 -5.46
CA THR A 160 -5.80 -2.51 -5.03
C THR A 160 -5.79 -1.99 -3.59
N THR A 161 -4.59 -1.84 -3.02
CA THR A 161 -4.39 -1.18 -1.72
C THR A 161 -4.97 0.24 -1.67
N ASP A 162 -5.30 0.81 -2.84
CA ASP A 162 -5.92 2.13 -2.98
C ASP A 162 -7.41 2.12 -2.62
N THR A 163 -8.07 0.96 -2.68
CA THR A 163 -9.50 0.80 -2.32
C THR A 163 -9.70 0.69 -0.81
N HIS A 164 -8.65 0.32 -0.07
CA HIS A 164 -8.72 0.18 1.39
C HIS A 164 -7.54 0.91 2.05
N PRO A 165 -7.52 2.29 2.03
CA PRO A 165 -6.48 3.05 2.70
C PRO A 165 -6.48 2.73 4.20
N GLY A 166 -5.31 2.72 4.81
CA GLY A 166 -5.17 2.42 6.24
C GLY A 166 -5.19 0.94 6.61
N VAL A 167 -5.56 0.04 5.68
CA VAL A 167 -5.57 -1.40 5.95
C VAL A 167 -4.18 -2.00 5.78
N TYR A 168 -3.77 -2.84 6.74
CA TYR A 168 -2.60 -3.70 6.65
C TYR A 168 -2.95 -5.11 7.12
N CYS A 169 -2.14 -6.08 6.76
CA CYS A 169 -2.38 -7.47 7.07
C CYS A 169 -1.19 -8.06 7.85
N LEU A 170 -1.49 -8.70 8.95
CA LEU A 170 -0.57 -9.60 9.64
C LEU A 170 -0.91 -11.03 9.25
N ARG A 171 0.09 -11.91 9.22
CA ARG A 171 -0.10 -13.35 9.03
C ARG A 171 0.60 -14.12 10.12
N THR A 172 -0.02 -15.19 10.59
CA THR A 172 0.48 -15.98 11.71
C THR A 172 0.10 -17.45 11.57
N SER A 173 0.94 -18.31 12.13
CA SER A 173 0.61 -19.73 12.37
C SER A 173 -0.20 -19.94 13.65
N GLN A 174 -0.39 -18.90 14.47
CA GLN A 174 -1.23 -18.96 15.68
C GLN A 174 -2.69 -18.82 15.30
N THR A 175 -3.44 -19.92 15.40
CA THR A 175 -4.86 -19.98 15.05
C THR A 175 -5.77 -19.74 16.25
N SER A 176 -5.27 -20.02 17.46
CA SER A 176 -6.05 -19.96 18.72
C SER A 176 -6.11 -18.58 19.37
N TRP A 177 -5.21 -17.66 18.97
CA TRP A 177 -5.20 -16.32 19.54
C TRP A 177 -6.32 -15.44 18.95
N ASP A 178 -6.90 -14.60 19.81
CA ASP A 178 -7.88 -13.58 19.38
C ASP A 178 -7.21 -12.36 18.72
N GLU A 179 -8.00 -11.51 18.13
CA GLU A 179 -7.55 -10.31 17.40
C GLU A 179 -6.77 -9.34 18.30
N PRO A 180 -7.23 -9.02 19.54
CA PRO A 180 -6.49 -8.17 20.45
C PRO A 180 -5.12 -8.74 20.81
N THR A 181 -5.03 -10.03 21.12
CA THR A 181 -3.76 -10.69 21.47
C THR A 181 -2.77 -10.65 20.31
N LEU A 182 -3.22 -10.98 19.09
CA LEU A 182 -2.39 -10.93 17.89
C LEU A 182 -1.89 -9.51 17.62
N TRP A 183 -2.79 -8.54 17.69
CA TRP A 183 -2.45 -7.15 17.42
C TRP A 183 -1.49 -6.57 18.46
N ASN A 184 -1.76 -6.78 19.76
CA ASN A 184 -0.91 -6.33 20.85
C ASN A 184 0.49 -6.96 20.78
N THR A 185 0.57 -8.26 20.50
CA THR A 185 1.85 -8.96 20.34
C THR A 185 2.68 -8.37 19.20
N TYR A 186 2.05 -8.00 18.07
CA TYR A 186 2.76 -7.34 16.99
C TYR A 186 3.21 -5.91 17.37
N THR A 187 2.37 -5.15 18.05
CA THR A 187 2.69 -3.75 18.41
C THR A 187 3.82 -3.63 19.44
N MET A 188 4.02 -4.63 20.30
CA MET A 188 5.19 -4.69 21.19
C MET A 188 6.52 -4.59 20.40
N LEU A 189 6.59 -5.13 19.18
CA LEU A 189 7.77 -4.96 18.33
C LEU A 189 7.99 -3.49 17.93
N THR A 190 6.92 -2.75 17.64
CA THR A 190 7.02 -1.32 17.29
C THR A 190 7.46 -0.46 18.47
N ASP A 191 7.01 -0.80 19.67
CA ASP A 191 7.38 -0.11 20.91
C ASP A 191 8.85 -0.35 21.25
N LEU A 192 9.33 -1.58 21.11
CA LEU A 192 10.76 -1.91 21.26
C LEU A 192 11.62 -1.11 20.27
N VAL A 193 11.23 -1.02 19.01
CA VAL A 193 11.96 -0.23 18.00
C VAL A 193 11.97 1.26 18.36
N ALA A 194 10.86 1.80 18.91
CA ALA A 194 10.79 3.18 19.37
C ALA A 194 11.76 3.45 20.53
N VAL A 195 11.84 2.53 21.50
CA VAL A 195 12.81 2.61 22.61
C VAL A 195 14.24 2.60 22.08
N PHE A 196 14.60 1.70 21.17
CA PHE A 196 15.95 1.67 20.59
C PHE A 196 16.30 2.93 19.80
N ARG A 197 15.31 3.61 19.20
CA ARG A 197 15.55 4.89 18.49
C ARG A 197 15.78 6.04 19.45
N SER A 198 15.16 6.04 20.64
CA SER A 198 15.35 7.07 21.66
C SER A 198 16.69 6.97 22.38
N LEU A 199 17.36 5.81 22.31
CA LEU A 199 18.67 5.56 22.90
C LEU A 199 19.86 5.95 22.00
N LYS A 200 19.59 6.44 20.77
CA LYS A 200 20.59 6.97 19.84
C LYS A 200 20.62 8.49 19.86
#